data_c6dc90ac8e593e237edfaacec17341df
#
_entry.id   c6dc90ac8e593e237edfaacec17341df
#
_cell.length_a   1.000
_cell.length_b   1.000
_cell.length_c   1.000
_cell.angle_alpha   90.00
_cell.angle_beta   90.00
_cell.angle_gamma   90.00
#
_symmetry.space_group_name_H-M   'P 1'
#
loop_
_entity.id
_entity.type
_entity.pdbx_description
1 polymer ?
#
loop_
_entity_poly.entity_id
_entity_poly.type
_entity_poly.pdbx_seq_one_letter_code
_entity_poly.pdbx_strand_id
1 'polypeptide(L)'
;LKEILITNDDGFEASGLHALASALRELPDTRVTIVAPSTEKSACAHSLTLTRPLRFIKLDDDFYKLDDATPADCVYLALHALYKRLPDLVISGINHGANVGEDITYSGTCGAAMEGVLQGVPSIAFSQFYKNDSIEKLGFSLTQQAVKFIVPRVLNGEISLPPRQFLNVNIPAVSAREFRGYRIVPAGRRSYATHAMLHRNPRVIKYYWLGQPS
;
A
#
# COMPACT_ATOMS: atom_id res chain seq x y z
N LEU A 1 -10.58 19.79 -9.59
CA LEU A 1 -9.84 18.56 -9.85
C LEU A 1 -9.13 18.13 -8.59
N LYS A 2 -9.36 16.91 -8.11
CA LYS A 2 -8.73 16.32 -6.95
C LYS A 2 -7.46 15.57 -7.36
N GLU A 3 -6.34 15.92 -6.77
CA GLU A 3 -5.05 15.28 -7.05
C GLU A 3 -4.82 14.11 -6.09
N ILE A 4 -4.57 12.90 -6.61
CA ILE A 4 -4.33 11.70 -5.82
C ILE A 4 -2.97 11.12 -6.20
N LEU A 5 -2.08 10.97 -5.21
CA LEU A 5 -0.84 10.21 -5.36
C LEU A 5 -1.07 8.76 -4.96
N ILE A 6 -0.66 7.82 -5.79
CA ILE A 6 -0.68 6.40 -5.43
C ILE A 6 0.69 5.75 -5.51
N THR A 7 0.91 4.79 -4.62
CA THR A 7 2.10 3.94 -4.53
C THR A 7 1.74 2.54 -4.04
N ASN A 8 2.72 1.66 -3.90
CA ASN A 8 2.60 0.32 -3.30
C ASN A 8 3.98 -0.20 -2.86
N ASP A 9 4.03 -1.39 -2.27
CA ASP A 9 5.27 -2.11 -1.97
C ASP A 9 5.48 -3.37 -2.85
N ASP A 10 4.48 -3.78 -3.62
CA ASP A 10 4.60 -4.91 -4.58
C ASP A 10 5.33 -4.54 -5.88
N GLY A 11 5.61 -3.24 -6.11
CA GLY A 11 6.29 -2.73 -7.29
C GLY A 11 5.37 -2.17 -8.38
N PHE A 12 5.96 -1.46 -9.36
CA PHE A 12 5.21 -0.68 -10.36
C PHE A 12 4.38 -1.55 -11.34
N GLU A 13 4.74 -2.82 -11.54
CA GLU A 13 4.01 -3.76 -12.42
C GLU A 13 2.91 -4.53 -11.68
N ALA A 14 2.79 -4.36 -10.36
CA ALA A 14 1.86 -5.15 -9.56
C ALA A 14 0.40 -4.94 -9.96
N SER A 15 -0.32 -6.02 -10.14
CA SER A 15 -1.74 -6.01 -10.53
C SER A 15 -2.64 -5.23 -9.57
N GLY A 16 -2.30 -5.24 -8.27
CA GLY A 16 -3.01 -4.46 -7.25
C GLY A 16 -2.88 -2.95 -7.46
N LEU A 17 -1.69 -2.46 -7.84
CA LEU A 17 -1.46 -1.05 -8.16
C LEU A 17 -2.28 -0.61 -9.37
N HIS A 18 -2.28 -1.42 -10.42
CA HIS A 18 -3.05 -1.14 -11.63
C HIS A 18 -4.57 -1.21 -11.38
N ALA A 19 -5.03 -2.14 -10.54
CA ALA A 19 -6.42 -2.22 -10.11
C ALA A 19 -6.84 -0.98 -9.31
N LEU A 20 -5.98 -0.49 -8.42
CA LEU A 20 -6.19 0.76 -7.69
C LEU A 20 -6.30 1.95 -8.64
N ALA A 21 -5.33 2.10 -9.54
CA ALA A 21 -5.30 3.18 -10.53
C ALA A 21 -6.55 3.18 -11.40
N SER A 22 -6.98 1.99 -11.88
CA SER A 22 -8.20 1.85 -12.67
C SER A 22 -9.44 2.33 -11.91
N ALA A 23 -9.61 1.89 -10.65
CA ALA A 23 -10.76 2.28 -9.85
C ALA A 23 -10.82 3.80 -9.57
N LEU A 24 -9.66 4.42 -9.35
CA LEU A 24 -9.57 5.85 -9.06
C LEU A 24 -9.81 6.71 -10.32
N ARG A 25 -9.36 6.26 -11.50
CA ARG A 25 -9.58 6.96 -12.77
C ARG A 25 -11.03 6.97 -13.22
N GLU A 26 -11.87 6.09 -12.66
CA GLU A 26 -13.32 6.11 -12.88
C GLU A 26 -14.05 7.16 -12.01
N LEU A 27 -13.40 7.73 -11.00
CA LEU A 27 -13.98 8.77 -10.16
C LEU A 27 -13.98 10.11 -10.90
N PRO A 28 -15.09 10.86 -10.84
CA PRO A 28 -15.16 12.16 -11.51
C PRO A 28 -14.19 13.16 -10.85
N ASP A 29 -13.70 14.08 -11.67
CA ASP A 29 -12.85 15.20 -11.23
C ASP A 29 -11.61 14.79 -10.42
N THR A 30 -11.02 13.63 -10.76
CA THR A 30 -9.79 13.14 -10.16
C THR A 30 -8.65 13.06 -11.16
N ARG A 31 -7.44 13.36 -10.70
CA ARG A 31 -6.18 13.08 -11.40
C ARG A 31 -5.32 12.17 -10.54
N VAL A 32 -4.82 11.11 -11.13
CA VAL A 32 -4.05 10.08 -10.43
C VAL A 32 -2.61 10.10 -10.92
N THR A 33 -1.68 10.38 -10.02
CA THR A 33 -0.24 10.23 -10.26
C THR A 33 0.26 8.96 -9.58
N ILE A 34 0.98 8.14 -10.31
CA ILE A 34 1.56 6.90 -9.82
C ILE A 34 3.06 7.09 -9.62
N VAL A 35 3.55 6.80 -8.43
CA VAL A 35 4.98 6.72 -8.13
C VAL A 35 5.22 5.46 -7.31
N ALA A 36 5.87 4.46 -7.88
CA ALA A 36 6.02 3.14 -7.27
C ALA A 36 7.47 2.64 -7.31
N PRO A 37 7.87 1.75 -6.41
CA PRO A 37 9.18 1.10 -6.44
C PRO A 37 9.38 0.29 -7.73
N SER A 38 10.62 0.21 -8.21
CA SER A 38 10.96 -0.61 -9.38
C SER A 38 10.84 -2.11 -9.15
N THR A 39 10.88 -2.55 -7.89
CA THR A 39 10.81 -3.95 -7.48
C THR A 39 9.99 -4.08 -6.21
N GLU A 40 9.57 -5.30 -5.89
CA GLU A 40 8.91 -5.64 -4.63
C GLU A 40 9.76 -5.22 -3.42
N LYS A 41 9.12 -4.62 -2.42
CA LYS A 41 9.69 -4.10 -1.17
C LYS A 41 8.91 -4.59 0.06
N SER A 42 8.47 -5.85 0.04
CA SER A 42 7.76 -6.46 1.16
C SER A 42 8.57 -6.39 2.45
N ALA A 43 7.89 -6.16 3.57
CA ALA A 43 8.47 -6.05 4.92
C ALA A 43 9.55 -4.95 5.06
N CYS A 44 9.52 -3.91 4.23
CA CYS A 44 10.45 -2.77 4.35
C CYS A 44 10.06 -1.76 5.42
N ALA A 45 8.91 -1.91 6.06
CA ALA A 45 8.37 -0.98 7.05
C ALA A 45 8.30 0.47 6.51
N HIS A 46 8.42 1.45 7.40
CA HIS A 46 8.50 2.88 7.05
C HIS A 46 9.98 3.32 6.96
N SER A 47 10.76 2.70 6.06
CA SER A 47 12.16 3.03 5.88
C SER A 47 12.38 4.07 4.77
N LEU A 48 13.38 4.96 4.98
CA LEU A 48 13.82 5.95 4.01
C LEU A 48 15.24 5.67 3.55
N THR A 49 15.50 5.90 2.26
CA THR A 49 16.82 5.74 1.65
C THR A 49 17.62 7.04 1.78
N LEU A 50 18.52 7.11 2.77
CA LEU A 50 19.32 8.30 3.06
C LEU A 50 20.75 8.21 2.57
N THR A 51 21.22 7.04 2.12
CA THR A 51 22.64 6.77 1.84
C THR A 51 23.03 6.89 0.36
N ARG A 52 22.07 7.11 -0.52
CA ARG A 52 22.28 7.21 -1.98
C ARG A 52 21.17 8.05 -2.63
N PRO A 53 21.45 8.63 -3.82
CA PRO A 53 20.43 9.33 -4.58
C PRO A 53 19.40 8.34 -5.16
N LEU A 54 18.17 8.81 -5.35
CA LEU A 54 17.09 8.10 -6.02
C LEU A 54 16.74 8.82 -7.32
N ARG A 55 16.28 8.06 -8.34
CA ARG A 55 15.94 8.59 -9.64
C ARG A 55 14.52 8.22 -10.05
N PHE A 56 13.75 9.24 -10.48
CA PHE A 56 12.51 9.00 -11.20
C PHE A 56 12.77 8.49 -12.62
N ILE A 57 12.07 7.45 -13.01
CA ILE A 57 11.97 6.99 -14.39
C ILE A 57 10.52 7.16 -14.81
N LYS A 58 10.27 8.08 -15.74
CA LYS A 58 8.94 8.30 -16.31
C LYS A 58 8.61 7.13 -17.22
N LEU A 59 7.48 6.48 -16.98
CA LEU A 59 6.96 5.36 -17.77
C LEU A 59 5.85 5.83 -18.72
N ASP A 60 5.00 6.74 -18.23
CA ASP A 60 3.89 7.33 -18.97
C ASP A 60 3.54 8.69 -18.35
N ASP A 61 2.53 9.38 -18.88
CA ASP A 61 2.02 10.59 -18.24
C ASP A 61 1.45 10.25 -16.86
N ASP A 62 1.91 11.00 -15.85
CA ASP A 62 1.59 10.79 -14.45
C ASP A 62 1.92 9.38 -13.91
N PHE A 63 2.83 8.64 -14.57
CA PHE A 63 3.32 7.34 -14.11
C PHE A 63 4.85 7.28 -14.06
N TYR A 64 5.37 7.06 -12.87
CA TYR A 64 6.80 7.01 -12.58
C TYR A 64 7.15 5.78 -11.74
N LYS A 65 8.37 5.25 -11.96
CA LYS A 65 8.99 4.33 -11.00
C LYS A 65 10.26 4.96 -10.43
N LEU A 66 10.60 4.56 -9.22
CA LEU A 66 11.87 4.88 -8.58
C LEU A 66 12.75 3.63 -8.52
N ASP A 67 13.98 3.77 -8.99
CA ASP A 67 14.96 2.67 -8.89
C ASP A 67 15.35 2.44 -7.43
N ASP A 68 15.21 1.19 -7.01
CA ASP A 68 15.60 0.67 -5.69
C ASP A 68 15.12 1.52 -4.50
N ALA A 69 13.95 2.11 -4.62
CA ALA A 69 13.31 2.94 -3.61
C ALA A 69 12.35 2.12 -2.75
N THR A 70 12.08 2.59 -1.55
CA THR A 70 10.98 2.12 -0.70
C THR A 70 9.67 2.81 -1.08
N PRO A 71 8.50 2.29 -0.66
CA PRO A 71 7.24 2.99 -0.82
C PRO A 71 7.20 4.36 -0.13
N ALA A 72 7.83 4.49 1.03
CA ALA A 72 7.97 5.78 1.73
C ALA A 72 8.82 6.77 0.94
N ASP A 73 9.93 6.33 0.33
CA ASP A 73 10.73 7.16 -0.59
C ASP A 73 9.89 7.66 -1.77
N CYS A 74 9.04 6.79 -2.32
CA CYS A 74 8.16 7.16 -3.44
C CYS A 74 7.21 8.28 -3.06
N VAL A 75 6.58 8.19 -1.89
CA VAL A 75 5.71 9.25 -1.37
C VAL A 75 6.51 10.53 -1.09
N TYR A 76 7.59 10.43 -0.32
CA TYR A 76 8.41 11.57 0.05
C TYR A 76 8.88 12.35 -1.17
N LEU A 77 9.52 11.67 -2.12
CA LEU A 77 10.06 12.32 -3.32
C LEU A 77 8.96 12.86 -4.23
N ALA A 78 7.84 12.15 -4.39
CA ALA A 78 6.73 12.66 -5.18
C ALA A 78 6.22 13.98 -4.61
N LEU A 79 5.96 14.04 -3.31
CA LEU A 79 5.42 15.23 -2.64
C LEU A 79 6.35 16.44 -2.75
N HIS A 80 7.68 16.24 -2.71
CA HIS A 80 8.66 17.31 -2.70
C HIS A 80 9.27 17.64 -4.07
N ALA A 81 9.19 16.75 -5.05
CA ALA A 81 9.82 16.95 -6.35
C ALA A 81 8.86 17.02 -7.53
N LEU A 82 7.69 16.37 -7.48
CA LEU A 82 6.72 16.40 -8.58
C LEU A 82 5.58 17.38 -8.36
N TYR A 83 5.14 17.54 -7.12
CA TYR A 83 4.01 18.40 -6.79
C TYR A 83 4.44 19.82 -6.45
N LYS A 84 3.81 20.82 -7.09
CA LYS A 84 3.93 22.24 -6.69
C LYS A 84 3.04 22.59 -5.49
N ARG A 85 1.96 21.87 -5.33
CA ARG A 85 1.00 21.92 -4.22
C ARG A 85 0.70 20.47 -3.82
N LEU A 86 0.71 20.17 -2.54
CA LEU A 86 0.42 18.84 -2.03
C LEU A 86 -0.89 18.29 -2.62
N PRO A 87 -0.95 16.99 -2.96
CA PRO A 87 -2.17 16.36 -3.45
C PRO A 87 -3.24 16.33 -2.36
N ASP A 88 -4.48 16.09 -2.75
CA ASP A 88 -5.62 16.00 -1.81
C ASP A 88 -5.59 14.68 -1.02
N LEU A 89 -4.93 13.63 -1.54
CA LEU A 89 -4.90 12.31 -0.93
C LEU A 89 -3.67 11.51 -1.38
N VAL A 90 -3.09 10.74 -0.47
CA VAL A 90 -2.12 9.67 -0.76
C VAL A 90 -2.78 8.32 -0.54
N ILE A 91 -2.66 7.40 -1.48
CA ILE A 91 -3.16 6.03 -1.34
C ILE A 91 -2.05 5.04 -1.64
N SER A 92 -1.86 4.08 -0.74
CA SER A 92 -0.92 2.97 -0.93
C SER A 92 -1.67 1.66 -1.10
N GLY A 93 -1.31 0.87 -2.10
CA GLY A 93 -1.90 -0.46 -2.38
C GLY A 93 -2.25 -0.65 -3.86
N ILE A 94 -3.11 -1.59 -4.19
CA ILE A 94 -3.72 -2.60 -3.29
C ILE A 94 -2.68 -3.67 -2.97
N ASN A 95 -2.34 -3.81 -1.69
CA ASN A 95 -1.38 -4.81 -1.25
C ASN A 95 -1.91 -6.24 -1.45
N HIS A 96 -1.04 -7.12 -1.90
CA HIS A 96 -1.30 -8.55 -2.03
C HIS A 96 -1.08 -9.26 -0.69
N GLY A 97 -2.07 -9.20 0.19
CA GLY A 97 -2.06 -9.70 1.56
C GLY A 97 -2.60 -8.67 2.54
N ALA A 98 -3.16 -9.12 3.65
CA ALA A 98 -3.68 -8.23 4.69
C ALA A 98 -2.53 -7.62 5.50
N ASN A 99 -2.75 -6.39 5.97
CA ASN A 99 -1.88 -5.72 6.94
C ASN A 99 -2.69 -5.50 8.22
N VAL A 100 -2.66 -6.47 9.14
CA VAL A 100 -3.45 -6.50 10.37
C VAL A 100 -2.58 -6.72 11.59
N GLY A 101 -2.97 -6.16 12.74
CA GLY A 101 -2.19 -6.27 13.97
C GLY A 101 -0.75 -5.76 13.79
N GLU A 102 0.22 -6.54 14.22
CA GLU A 102 1.64 -6.22 14.15
C GLU A 102 2.17 -6.13 12.71
N ASP A 103 1.51 -6.73 11.71
CA ASP A 103 1.90 -6.60 10.29
C ASP A 103 1.98 -5.14 9.85
N ILE A 104 1.15 -4.26 10.43
CA ILE A 104 1.14 -2.83 10.15
C ILE A 104 2.53 -2.21 10.34
N THR A 105 3.29 -2.68 11.33
CA THR A 105 4.62 -2.13 11.65
C THR A 105 5.71 -2.55 10.67
N TYR A 106 5.51 -3.66 9.96
CA TYR A 106 6.45 -4.18 8.95
C TYR A 106 6.06 -3.83 7.52
N SER A 107 4.81 -3.41 7.32
CA SER A 107 4.23 -3.18 5.99
C SER A 107 4.80 -1.93 5.32
N GLY A 108 5.31 -2.11 4.09
CA GLY A 108 5.66 -0.99 3.21
C GLY A 108 4.43 -0.22 2.74
N THR A 109 3.30 -0.90 2.51
CA THR A 109 2.01 -0.29 2.16
C THR A 109 1.55 0.68 3.25
N CYS A 110 1.57 0.25 4.52
CA CYS A 110 1.24 1.11 5.66
C CYS A 110 2.29 2.19 5.88
N GLY A 111 3.57 1.88 5.66
CA GLY A 111 4.68 2.84 5.74
C GLY A 111 4.52 4.01 4.78
N ALA A 112 4.12 3.74 3.53
CA ALA A 112 3.84 4.79 2.55
C ALA A 112 2.64 5.69 2.96
N ALA A 113 1.56 5.10 3.48
CA ALA A 113 0.45 5.89 3.99
C ALA A 113 0.84 6.71 5.22
N MET A 114 1.69 6.14 6.10
CA MET A 114 2.29 6.85 7.23
C MET A 114 3.11 8.05 6.75
N GLU A 115 3.95 7.88 5.71
CA GLU A 115 4.72 8.99 5.14
C GLU A 115 3.80 10.11 4.68
N GLY A 116 2.72 9.80 3.96
CA GLY A 116 1.76 10.80 3.50
C GLY A 116 1.18 11.65 4.65
N VAL A 117 0.75 11.02 5.76
CA VAL A 117 0.19 11.77 6.90
C VAL A 117 1.25 12.53 7.69
N LEU A 118 2.50 12.07 7.71
CA LEU A 118 3.60 12.82 8.31
C LEU A 118 3.92 14.09 7.50
N GLN A 119 3.73 14.06 6.19
CA GLN A 119 3.86 15.20 5.28
C GLN A 119 2.59 16.08 5.22
N GLY A 120 1.58 15.77 6.04
CA GLY A 120 0.36 16.59 6.17
C GLY A 120 -0.71 16.26 5.11
N VAL A 121 -0.60 15.17 4.37
CA VAL A 121 -1.60 14.74 3.39
C VAL A 121 -2.45 13.62 3.97
N PRO A 122 -3.79 13.69 3.91
CA PRO A 122 -4.65 12.55 4.25
C PRO A 122 -4.22 11.30 3.49
N SER A 123 -4.23 10.12 4.14
CA SER A 123 -3.70 8.92 3.51
C SER A 123 -4.51 7.67 3.83
N ILE A 124 -4.53 6.74 2.87
CA ILE A 124 -5.23 5.45 2.99
C ILE A 124 -4.29 4.33 2.53
N ALA A 125 -4.22 3.24 3.28
CA ALA A 125 -3.61 1.99 2.87
C ALA A 125 -4.72 0.98 2.52
N PHE A 126 -4.69 0.40 1.33
CA PHE A 126 -5.60 -0.67 0.91
C PHE A 126 -4.85 -1.99 0.78
N SER A 127 -5.37 -3.01 1.43
CA SER A 127 -4.85 -4.38 1.39
C SER A 127 -5.99 -5.36 1.13
N GLN A 128 -5.73 -6.38 0.31
CA GLN A 128 -6.68 -7.45 0.09
C GLN A 128 -6.13 -8.74 0.66
N PHE A 129 -6.84 -9.34 1.61
CA PHE A 129 -6.55 -10.68 2.07
C PHE A 129 -6.80 -11.68 0.95
N TYR A 130 -5.96 -12.67 0.83
CA TYR A 130 -6.17 -13.81 -0.06
C TYR A 130 -5.97 -15.11 0.72
N LYS A 131 -6.69 -16.13 0.30
CA LYS A 131 -6.55 -17.49 0.83
C LYS A 131 -6.50 -18.43 -0.37
N ASN A 132 -5.38 -19.17 -0.50
CA ASN A 132 -5.13 -19.98 -1.68
C ASN A 132 -5.35 -19.12 -2.93
N ASP A 133 -5.60 -19.60 -4.08
CA ASP A 133 -5.75 -18.90 -5.36
C ASP A 133 -6.92 -17.88 -5.43
N SER A 134 -7.33 -17.27 -4.31
CA SER A 134 -8.50 -16.39 -4.28
C SER A 134 -8.34 -15.11 -5.09
N ILE A 135 -7.11 -14.57 -5.22
CA ILE A 135 -6.87 -13.39 -6.09
C ILE A 135 -7.00 -13.76 -7.56
N GLU A 136 -6.52 -14.93 -7.99
CA GLU A 136 -6.69 -15.41 -9.35
C GLU A 136 -8.18 -15.61 -9.70
N LYS A 137 -8.97 -16.06 -8.73
CA LYS A 137 -10.40 -16.33 -8.91
C LYS A 137 -11.30 -15.10 -8.75
N LEU A 138 -11.00 -14.22 -7.79
CA LEU A 138 -11.85 -13.09 -7.40
C LEU A 138 -11.31 -11.75 -7.89
N GLY A 139 -10.01 -11.66 -8.22
CA GLY A 139 -9.33 -10.42 -8.57
C GLY A 139 -9.42 -9.38 -7.44
N PHE A 140 -9.33 -8.12 -7.81
CA PHE A 140 -9.42 -6.98 -6.89
C PHE A 140 -10.79 -6.29 -6.92
N SER A 141 -11.82 -6.90 -7.52
CA SER A 141 -13.11 -6.24 -7.76
C SER A 141 -13.78 -5.71 -6.49
N LEU A 142 -13.74 -6.46 -5.38
CA LEU A 142 -14.30 -6.02 -4.12
C LEU A 142 -13.51 -4.86 -3.52
N THR A 143 -12.18 -4.87 -3.61
CA THR A 143 -11.34 -3.76 -3.15
C THR A 143 -11.54 -2.53 -4.03
N GLN A 144 -11.70 -2.68 -5.35
CA GLN A 144 -12.04 -1.56 -6.24
C GLN A 144 -13.41 -0.94 -5.88
N GLN A 145 -14.40 -1.74 -5.50
CA GLN A 145 -15.67 -1.23 -4.97
C GLN A 145 -15.46 -0.46 -3.66
N ALA A 146 -14.60 -0.96 -2.77
CA ALA A 146 -14.25 -0.27 -1.53
C ALA A 146 -13.55 1.06 -1.80
N VAL A 147 -12.63 1.12 -2.76
CA VAL A 147 -11.97 2.36 -3.20
C VAL A 147 -13.01 3.37 -3.67
N LYS A 148 -13.90 2.98 -4.57
CA LYS A 148 -14.98 3.84 -5.08
C LYS A 148 -15.98 4.28 -4.02
N PHE A 149 -16.12 3.54 -2.95
CA PHE A 149 -16.99 3.89 -1.83
C PHE A 149 -16.30 4.81 -0.81
N ILE A 150 -15.06 4.51 -0.43
CA ILE A 150 -14.35 5.21 0.66
C ILE A 150 -13.71 6.50 0.16
N VAL A 151 -13.01 6.48 -0.98
CA VAL A 151 -12.19 7.61 -1.43
C VAL A 151 -13.00 8.88 -1.64
N PRO A 152 -14.16 8.88 -2.34
CA PRO A 152 -14.97 10.08 -2.47
C PRO A 152 -15.42 10.66 -1.11
N ARG A 153 -15.73 9.80 -0.15
CA ARG A 153 -16.15 10.21 1.18
C ARG A 153 -15.05 10.88 2.00
N VAL A 154 -13.81 10.42 1.83
CA VAL A 154 -12.64 11.08 2.41
C VAL A 154 -12.39 12.43 1.72
N LEU A 155 -12.42 12.47 0.39
CA LEU A 155 -12.18 13.70 -0.38
C LEU A 155 -13.24 14.79 -0.14
N ASN A 156 -14.48 14.40 0.18
CA ASN A 156 -15.58 15.30 0.48
C ASN A 156 -15.72 15.62 1.98
N GLY A 157 -14.88 15.03 2.84
CA GLY A 157 -14.90 15.25 4.28
C GLY A 157 -16.00 14.51 5.05
N GLU A 158 -16.74 13.61 4.38
CA GLU A 158 -17.73 12.74 5.05
C GLU A 158 -17.04 11.74 6.00
N ILE A 159 -15.85 11.26 5.63
CA ILE A 159 -14.94 10.52 6.50
C ILE A 159 -13.78 11.44 6.84
N SER A 160 -13.76 11.92 8.08
CA SER A 160 -12.67 12.74 8.59
C SER A 160 -11.53 11.85 9.05
N LEU A 161 -10.34 12.13 8.53
CA LEU A 161 -9.10 11.53 9.01
C LEU A 161 -8.41 12.51 9.95
N PRO A 162 -8.27 12.20 11.26
CA PRO A 162 -7.56 13.06 12.18
C PRO A 162 -6.11 13.28 11.72
N PRO A 163 -5.50 14.44 12.05
CA PRO A 163 -4.10 14.69 11.72
C PRO A 163 -3.18 13.56 12.19
N ARG A 164 -2.21 13.19 11.34
CA ARG A 164 -1.22 12.12 11.60
C ARG A 164 -1.82 10.71 11.80
N GLN A 165 -3.03 10.49 11.32
CA GLN A 165 -3.65 9.18 11.26
C GLN A 165 -3.99 8.84 9.80
N PHE A 166 -3.72 7.61 9.39
CA PHE A 166 -4.16 7.09 8.12
C PHE A 166 -5.22 6.00 8.30
N LEU A 167 -6.03 5.81 7.28
CA LEU A 167 -7.01 4.73 7.24
C LEU A 167 -6.36 3.47 6.68
N ASN A 168 -6.33 2.39 7.47
CA ASN A 168 -5.87 1.08 7.04
C ASN A 168 -7.07 0.20 6.70
N VAL A 169 -7.27 -0.09 5.42
CA VAL A 169 -8.41 -0.83 4.90
C VAL A 169 -7.99 -2.23 4.48
N ASN A 170 -8.57 -3.24 5.09
CA ASN A 170 -8.31 -4.65 4.77
C ASN A 170 -9.59 -5.30 4.23
N ILE A 171 -9.53 -5.81 3.02
CA ILE A 171 -10.67 -6.44 2.33
C ILE A 171 -10.52 -7.96 2.36
N PRO A 172 -11.53 -8.70 2.83
CA PRO A 172 -11.48 -10.16 2.89
C PRO A 172 -11.55 -10.80 1.49
N ALA A 173 -11.05 -12.03 1.38
CA ALA A 173 -11.15 -12.86 0.18
C ALA A 173 -12.54 -13.52 0.08
N VAL A 174 -13.54 -12.72 -0.16
CA VAL A 174 -14.94 -13.16 -0.31
C VAL A 174 -15.53 -12.59 -1.60
N SER A 175 -16.59 -13.21 -2.10
CA SER A 175 -17.35 -12.65 -3.21
C SER A 175 -18.16 -11.41 -2.80
N ALA A 176 -18.53 -10.58 -3.77
CA ALA A 176 -19.39 -9.42 -3.51
C ALA A 176 -20.75 -9.79 -2.86
N ARG A 177 -21.24 -11.02 -3.08
CA ARG A 177 -22.50 -11.51 -2.46
C ARG A 177 -22.33 -11.81 -0.97
N GLU A 178 -21.13 -12.14 -0.53
CA GLU A 178 -20.82 -12.46 0.87
C GLU A 178 -20.38 -11.23 1.65
N PHE A 179 -20.09 -10.14 0.97
CA PHE A 179 -19.66 -8.89 1.58
C PHE A 179 -20.81 -8.25 2.37
N ARG A 180 -20.57 -7.95 3.65
CA ARG A 180 -21.59 -7.45 4.58
C ARG A 180 -21.39 -6.00 5.02
N GLY A 181 -20.54 -5.24 4.32
CA GLY A 181 -20.27 -3.84 4.63
C GLY A 181 -18.92 -3.63 5.35
N TYR A 182 -18.72 -2.40 5.82
CA TYR A 182 -17.48 -1.95 6.45
C TYR A 182 -17.64 -1.83 7.96
N ARG A 183 -16.58 -2.09 8.68
CA ARG A 183 -16.53 -1.92 10.13
C ARG A 183 -15.21 -1.27 10.54
N ILE A 184 -15.26 -0.21 11.34
CA ILE A 184 -14.10 0.36 12.00
C ILE A 184 -13.80 -0.49 13.24
N VAL A 185 -12.57 -0.94 13.37
CA VAL A 185 -12.09 -1.76 14.47
C VAL A 185 -10.72 -1.27 14.91
N PRO A 186 -10.34 -1.46 16.18
CA PRO A 186 -8.95 -1.24 16.61
C PRO A 186 -8.03 -2.25 15.92
N ALA A 187 -6.75 -1.92 15.81
CA ALA A 187 -5.75 -2.88 15.36
C ALA A 187 -5.78 -4.11 16.28
N GLY A 188 -5.86 -5.30 15.67
CA GLY A 188 -5.82 -6.56 16.38
C GLY A 188 -4.41 -6.90 16.87
N ARG A 189 -4.23 -8.13 17.31
CA ARG A 189 -2.92 -8.72 17.62
C ARG A 189 -2.66 -9.87 16.67
N ARG A 190 -1.43 -9.98 16.20
CA ARG A 190 -0.96 -11.11 15.41
C ARG A 190 0.33 -11.65 16.01
N SER A 191 0.35 -12.92 16.33
CA SER A 191 1.55 -13.56 16.86
C SER A 191 2.45 -14.01 15.71
N TYR A 192 3.72 -13.67 15.78
CA TYR A 192 4.74 -14.22 14.91
C TYR A 192 5.36 -15.45 15.55
N ALA A 193 5.84 -16.38 14.73
CA ALA A 193 6.55 -17.53 15.23
C ALA A 193 7.76 -17.10 16.07
N THR A 194 7.90 -17.69 17.25
CA THR A 194 8.96 -17.36 18.23
C THR A 194 10.28 -18.07 17.95
N HIS A 195 10.42 -18.74 16.80
CA HIS A 195 11.60 -19.52 16.47
C HIS A 195 12.10 -19.21 15.06
N ALA A 196 13.40 -19.31 14.86
CA ALA A 196 14.04 -19.30 13.56
C ALA A 196 14.30 -20.71 13.10
N MET A 197 14.02 -21.00 11.81
CA MET A 197 14.26 -22.32 11.21
C MET A 197 15.70 -22.41 10.72
N LEU A 198 16.47 -23.34 11.29
CA LEU A 198 17.85 -23.59 10.87
C LEU A 198 17.88 -24.48 9.63
N HIS A 199 18.56 -24.02 8.60
CA HIS A 199 18.97 -24.81 7.44
C HIS A 199 20.49 -24.88 7.32
N ARG A 200 21.00 -25.93 6.70
CA ARG A 200 22.42 -26.06 6.37
C ARG A 200 22.57 -26.30 4.87
N ASN A 201 23.51 -25.62 4.26
CA ASN A 201 23.88 -25.93 2.87
C ASN A 201 24.79 -27.17 2.81
N PRO A 202 25.15 -27.68 1.60
CA PRO A 202 26.04 -28.85 1.45
C PRO A 202 27.46 -28.65 2.05
N ARG A 203 27.87 -27.39 2.30
CA ARG A 203 29.15 -27.06 2.98
C ARG A 203 29.00 -26.86 4.49
N VAL A 204 27.86 -27.32 5.05
CA VAL A 204 27.55 -27.28 6.50
C VAL A 204 27.43 -25.84 7.05
N ILE A 205 27.37 -24.81 6.20
CA ILE A 205 27.14 -23.41 6.63
C ILE A 205 25.69 -23.29 7.09
N LYS A 206 25.48 -22.65 8.23
CA LYS A 206 24.17 -22.46 8.84
C LYS A 206 23.48 -21.24 8.27
N TYR A 207 22.21 -21.37 7.89
CA TYR A 207 21.30 -20.30 7.49
C TYR A 207 20.04 -20.35 8.35
N TYR A 208 19.46 -19.21 8.64
CA TYR A 208 18.25 -19.12 9.44
C TYR A 208 17.14 -18.43 8.66
N TRP A 209 15.97 -19.05 8.61
CA TRP A 209 14.75 -18.43 8.15
C TRP A 209 13.98 -17.89 9.34
N LEU A 210 13.43 -16.67 9.19
CA LEU A 210 12.48 -16.15 10.16
C LEU A 210 11.22 -17.01 10.14
N GLY A 211 10.67 -17.33 11.31
CA GLY A 211 9.43 -18.08 11.40
C GLY A 211 8.27 -17.33 10.75
N GLN A 212 7.35 -18.07 10.13
CA GLN A 212 6.14 -17.47 9.56
C GLN A 212 5.17 -17.07 10.67
N PRO A 213 4.34 -16.01 10.47
CA PRO A 213 3.26 -15.70 11.38
C PRO A 213 2.25 -16.87 11.43
N SER A 214 1.75 -17.16 12.62
CA SER A 214 0.71 -18.19 12.84
C SER A 214 -0.69 -17.62 12.65
#